data_5d16ec332453bba5394839c3411be2b7
#
_entry.id   5d16ec332453bba5394839c3411be2b7
#
_cell.length_a   1.000
_cell.length_b   1.000
_cell.length_c   1.000
_cell.angle_alpha   90.00
_cell.angle_beta   90.00
_cell.angle_gamma   90.00
#
_symmetry.space_group_name_H-M   'P 1'
#
loop_
_entity.id
_entity.type
_entity.pdbx_description
1 polymer ?
#
loop_
_entity_poly.entity_id
_entity_poly.type
_entity_poly.pdbx_seq_one_letter_code
_entity_poly.pdbx_strand_id
1 'polypeptide(L)'
;MEGRMRRLDHAAIFLVVAGSATPIILLAVDGPWREATIGWVWSTAAIGIAVKLIEPTIHLTRSVILQNLIGWSVLVPLTVVGRRLDVATIGLLLGGGLVHAVGVVLFVMRRPVLAPGVFSFHEFVHVLVMTGTAIHFHVIVNHIVPLAT
;
A
#
# COMPACT_ATOMS: atom_id res chain seq x y z
N MET A 1 19.76 13.53 13.36
CA MET A 1 19.42 12.11 13.12
C MET A 1 17.93 11.92 12.83
N GLU A 2 17.01 12.58 13.50
CA GLU A 2 15.54 12.45 13.31
C GLU A 2 15.05 12.65 11.86
N GLY A 3 15.60 13.63 11.13
CA GLY A 3 15.17 13.88 9.75
C GLY A 3 15.52 12.75 8.76
N ARG A 4 16.62 12.02 8.98
CA ARG A 4 16.99 10.87 8.14
C ARG A 4 16.09 9.66 8.40
N MET A 5 15.83 9.35 9.67
CA MET A 5 14.95 8.24 10.05
C MET A 5 13.55 8.44 9.52
N ARG A 6 12.99 9.65 9.63
CA ARG A 6 11.68 9.98 9.10
C ARG A 6 11.60 9.85 7.56
N ARG A 7 12.68 10.17 6.83
CA ARG A 7 12.73 9.96 5.38
C ARG A 7 12.72 8.48 5.01
N LEU A 8 13.51 7.68 5.72
CA LEU A 8 13.57 6.23 5.52
C LEU A 8 12.23 5.58 5.83
N ASP A 9 11.58 5.98 6.91
CA ASP A 9 10.23 5.53 7.27
C ASP A 9 9.23 5.77 6.12
N HIS A 10 9.16 7.02 5.64
CA HIS A 10 8.27 7.35 4.52
C HIS A 10 8.67 6.67 3.18
N ALA A 11 9.95 6.41 2.94
CA ALA A 11 10.40 5.69 1.76
C ALA A 11 10.04 4.19 1.86
N ALA A 12 10.13 3.61 3.05
CA ALA A 12 9.80 2.21 3.30
C ALA A 12 8.33 1.89 2.96
N ILE A 13 7.41 2.84 3.13
CA ILE A 13 5.99 2.62 2.78
C ILE A 13 5.83 2.31 1.29
N PHE A 14 6.58 2.96 0.40
CA PHE A 14 6.54 2.65 -1.04
C PHE A 14 6.99 1.21 -1.33
N LEU A 15 8.01 0.71 -0.60
CA LEU A 15 8.45 -0.67 -0.73
C LEU A 15 7.40 -1.65 -0.21
N VAL A 16 6.73 -1.34 0.89
CA VAL A 16 5.65 -2.17 1.45
C VAL A 16 4.49 -2.26 0.47
N VAL A 17 4.05 -1.14 -0.12
CA VAL A 17 2.95 -1.12 -1.10
C VAL A 17 3.32 -1.90 -2.36
N ALA A 18 4.49 -1.65 -2.95
CA ALA A 18 4.92 -2.36 -4.14
C ALA A 18 5.18 -3.86 -3.88
N GLY A 19 5.80 -4.18 -2.75
CA GLY A 19 6.10 -5.55 -2.34
C GLY A 19 4.83 -6.38 -2.08
N SER A 20 3.84 -5.83 -1.39
CA SER A 20 2.56 -6.52 -1.14
C SER A 20 1.71 -6.68 -2.40
N ALA A 21 1.79 -5.74 -3.34
CA ALA A 21 1.10 -5.83 -4.62
C ALA A 21 1.72 -6.88 -5.56
N THR A 22 3.03 -7.10 -5.47
CA THR A 22 3.78 -7.97 -6.40
C THR A 22 3.22 -9.39 -6.50
N PRO A 23 3.03 -10.15 -5.41
CA PRO A 23 2.48 -11.52 -5.50
C PRO A 23 1.06 -11.54 -6.06
N ILE A 24 0.23 -10.54 -5.74
CA ILE A 24 -1.13 -10.44 -6.28
C ILE A 24 -1.07 -10.28 -7.80
N ILE A 25 -0.23 -9.39 -8.29
CA ILE A 25 -0.08 -9.14 -9.73
C ILE A 25 0.49 -10.37 -10.44
N LEU A 26 1.53 -10.99 -9.88
CA LEU A 26 2.20 -12.14 -10.50
C LEU A 26 1.29 -13.36 -10.64
N LEU A 27 0.41 -13.59 -9.67
CA LEU A 27 -0.39 -14.81 -9.58
C LEU A 27 -1.84 -14.63 -10.05
N ALA A 28 -2.40 -13.42 -9.96
CA ALA A 28 -3.79 -13.17 -10.31
C ALA A 28 -3.98 -12.40 -11.64
N VAL A 29 -2.92 -11.82 -12.21
CA VAL A 29 -2.97 -11.07 -13.46
C VAL A 29 -2.21 -11.83 -14.56
N ASP A 30 -2.84 -12.04 -15.70
CA ASP A 30 -2.25 -12.74 -16.84
C ASP A 30 -1.90 -11.80 -18.01
N GLY A 31 -1.01 -12.30 -18.88
CA GLY A 31 -0.65 -11.67 -20.14
C GLY A 31 0.09 -10.35 -19.98
N PRO A 32 0.04 -9.45 -20.99
CA PRO A 32 0.80 -8.22 -21.01
C PRO A 32 0.43 -7.25 -19.87
N TRP A 33 -0.74 -7.39 -19.29
CA TRP A 33 -1.18 -6.61 -18.14
C TRP A 33 -0.34 -6.89 -16.89
N ARG A 34 0.17 -8.12 -16.72
CA ARG A 34 1.05 -8.49 -15.60
C ARG A 34 2.32 -7.64 -15.61
N GLU A 35 3.03 -7.65 -16.75
CA GLU A 35 4.29 -6.93 -16.90
C GLU A 35 4.10 -5.41 -16.82
N ALA A 36 3.07 -4.89 -17.48
CA ALA A 36 2.73 -3.48 -17.46
C ALA A 36 2.42 -3.01 -16.03
N THR A 37 1.64 -3.78 -15.26
CA THR A 37 1.25 -3.41 -13.89
C THR A 37 2.44 -3.48 -12.94
N ILE A 38 3.28 -4.53 -13.03
CA ILE A 38 4.52 -4.62 -12.24
C ILE A 38 5.44 -3.44 -12.57
N GLY A 39 5.68 -3.18 -13.85
CA GLY A 39 6.49 -2.05 -14.29
C GLY A 39 5.97 -0.72 -13.75
N TRP A 40 4.67 -0.49 -13.82
CA TRP A 40 4.02 0.70 -13.27
C TRP A 40 4.23 0.83 -11.75
N VAL A 41 3.91 -0.21 -10.98
CA VAL A 41 4.00 -0.21 -9.52
C VAL A 41 5.42 0.04 -9.04
N TRP A 42 6.41 -0.68 -9.60
CA TRP A 42 7.80 -0.53 -9.19
C TRP A 42 8.45 0.77 -9.67
N SER A 43 8.12 1.23 -10.89
CA SER A 43 8.60 2.54 -11.37
C SER A 43 8.08 3.68 -10.51
N THR A 44 6.80 3.64 -10.15
CA THR A 44 6.19 4.67 -9.31
C THR A 44 6.73 4.61 -7.87
N ALA A 45 6.97 3.41 -7.34
CA ALA A 45 7.62 3.24 -6.04
C ALA A 45 9.05 3.80 -6.04
N ALA A 46 9.85 3.48 -7.07
CA ALA A 46 11.22 3.99 -7.21
C ALA A 46 11.25 5.53 -7.31
N ILE A 47 10.36 6.13 -8.09
CA ILE A 47 10.20 7.59 -8.18
C ILE A 47 9.82 8.16 -6.81
N GLY A 48 8.84 7.57 -6.12
CA GLY A 48 8.41 8.02 -4.80
C GLY A 48 9.54 7.98 -3.76
N ILE A 49 10.34 6.91 -3.76
CA ILE A 49 11.52 6.75 -2.89
C ILE A 49 12.57 7.82 -3.24
N ALA A 50 12.93 7.95 -4.53
CA ALA A 50 13.93 8.92 -4.98
C ALA A 50 13.53 10.34 -4.57
N VAL A 51 12.29 10.72 -4.82
CA VAL A 51 11.75 12.01 -4.44
C VAL A 51 11.83 12.24 -2.92
N LYS A 52 11.52 11.24 -2.09
CA LYS A 52 11.63 11.34 -0.63
C LYS A 52 13.05 11.48 -0.12
N LEU A 53 14.00 10.85 -0.79
CA LEU A 53 15.41 10.93 -0.41
C LEU A 53 16.05 12.26 -0.81
N ILE A 54 15.68 12.78 -1.97
CA ILE A 54 16.28 14.00 -2.56
C ILE A 54 15.63 15.26 -1.96
N GLU A 55 14.30 15.30 -1.85
CA GLU A 55 13.54 16.50 -1.49
C GLU A 55 12.80 16.33 -0.14
N PRO A 56 13.43 16.75 0.97
CA PRO A 56 12.88 16.56 2.31
C PRO A 56 11.64 17.40 2.60
N THR A 57 11.35 18.41 1.78
CA THR A 57 10.28 19.41 1.98
C THR A 57 8.98 19.08 1.25
N ILE A 58 8.91 17.95 0.51
CA ILE A 58 7.67 17.59 -0.14
C ILE A 58 6.56 17.46 0.90
N HIS A 59 5.52 18.25 0.67
CA HIS A 59 4.34 18.24 1.51
C HIS A 59 3.84 16.82 1.71
N LEU A 60 3.75 16.42 2.96
CA LEU A 60 3.32 15.11 3.42
C LEU A 60 2.07 14.62 2.68
N THR A 61 1.10 15.50 2.47
CA THR A 61 -0.15 15.22 1.76
C THR A 61 0.08 14.71 0.33
N ARG A 62 1.00 15.29 -0.43
CA ARG A 62 1.29 14.86 -1.82
C ARG A 62 1.88 13.45 -1.86
N SER A 63 2.77 13.14 -0.93
CA SER A 63 3.38 11.82 -0.83
C SER A 63 2.35 10.75 -0.50
N VAL A 64 1.47 11.05 0.44
CA VAL A 64 0.41 10.16 0.90
C VAL A 64 -0.62 9.90 -0.21
N ILE A 65 -1.01 10.93 -0.97
CA ILE A 65 -1.89 10.80 -2.13
C ILE A 65 -1.23 9.88 -3.18
N LEU A 66 0.05 10.10 -3.50
CA LEU A 66 0.77 9.29 -4.47
C LEU A 66 0.83 7.81 -4.05
N GLN A 67 1.13 7.52 -2.78
CA GLN A 67 1.14 6.15 -2.25
C GLN A 67 -0.22 5.46 -2.40
N ASN A 68 -1.31 6.19 -2.12
CA ASN A 68 -2.65 5.65 -2.30
C ASN A 68 -2.99 5.41 -3.76
N LEU A 69 -2.65 6.34 -4.66
CA LEU A 69 -2.87 6.15 -6.09
C LEU A 69 -2.18 4.89 -6.61
N ILE A 70 -0.95 4.61 -6.14
CA ILE A 70 -0.23 3.37 -6.49
C ILE A 70 -0.99 2.15 -5.96
N GLY A 71 -1.35 2.15 -4.68
CA GLY A 71 -2.07 1.03 -4.07
C GLY A 71 -3.38 0.72 -4.79
N TRP A 72 -4.18 1.74 -5.10
CA TRP A 72 -5.45 1.58 -5.79
C TRP A 72 -5.29 1.24 -7.28
N SER A 73 -4.19 1.62 -7.94
CA SER A 73 -3.94 1.30 -9.35
C SER A 73 -3.84 -0.21 -9.61
N VAL A 74 -3.50 -1.00 -8.61
CA VAL A 74 -3.48 -2.48 -8.70
C VAL A 74 -4.87 -3.07 -8.92
N LEU A 75 -5.94 -2.37 -8.53
CA LEU A 75 -7.31 -2.82 -8.77
C LEU A 75 -7.72 -2.75 -10.24
N VAL A 76 -7.11 -1.88 -11.04
CA VAL A 76 -7.47 -1.72 -12.47
C VAL A 76 -7.28 -3.04 -13.23
N PRO A 77 -6.10 -3.67 -13.24
CA PRO A 77 -5.94 -4.96 -13.91
C PRO A 77 -6.76 -6.07 -13.23
N LEU A 78 -6.99 -6.02 -11.93
CA LEU A 78 -7.84 -7.00 -11.24
C LEU A 78 -9.30 -6.94 -11.71
N THR A 79 -9.84 -5.78 -12.06
CA THR A 79 -11.20 -5.66 -12.62
C THR A 79 -11.31 -6.22 -14.02
N VAL A 80 -10.22 -6.14 -14.81
CA VAL A 80 -10.17 -6.61 -16.21
C VAL A 80 -9.88 -8.13 -16.28
N VAL A 81 -9.02 -8.64 -15.41
CA VAL A 81 -8.49 -10.03 -15.46
C VAL A 81 -8.98 -10.88 -14.28
N GLY A 82 -9.59 -10.26 -13.28
CA GLY A 82 -9.98 -10.87 -11.99
C GLY A 82 -11.09 -11.93 -12.04
N ARG A 83 -11.33 -12.55 -13.22
CA ARG A 83 -12.26 -13.69 -13.35
C ARG A 83 -11.84 -14.92 -12.53
N ARG A 84 -10.62 -14.94 -12.00
CA ARG A 84 -10.07 -16.01 -11.16
C ARG A 84 -10.28 -15.80 -9.67
N LEU A 85 -10.63 -14.57 -9.25
CA LEU A 85 -10.84 -14.24 -7.85
C LEU A 85 -12.32 -14.31 -7.50
N ASP A 86 -12.63 -14.99 -6.42
CA ASP A 86 -13.98 -15.00 -5.86
C ASP A 86 -14.32 -13.65 -5.18
N VAL A 87 -15.62 -13.44 -4.97
CA VAL A 87 -16.13 -12.18 -4.38
C VAL A 87 -15.57 -11.94 -2.97
N ALA A 88 -15.35 -13.01 -2.21
CA ALA A 88 -14.80 -12.90 -0.85
C ALA A 88 -13.35 -12.40 -0.87
N THR A 89 -12.53 -12.92 -1.78
CA THR A 89 -11.14 -12.49 -1.99
C THR A 89 -11.07 -11.01 -2.40
N ILE A 90 -11.92 -10.61 -3.35
CA ILE A 90 -12.01 -9.20 -3.76
C ILE A 90 -12.45 -8.32 -2.59
N GLY A 91 -13.43 -8.77 -1.81
CA GLY A 91 -13.91 -8.05 -0.62
C GLY A 91 -12.81 -7.85 0.43
N LEU A 92 -11.98 -8.87 0.68
CA LEU A 92 -10.85 -8.77 1.59
C LEU A 92 -9.76 -7.83 1.07
N LEU A 93 -9.44 -7.87 -0.24
CA LEU A 93 -8.49 -6.93 -0.85
C LEU A 93 -8.96 -5.49 -0.73
N LEU A 94 -10.23 -5.23 -1.03
CA LEU A 94 -10.84 -3.91 -0.88
C LEU A 94 -10.88 -3.48 0.59
N GLY A 95 -11.21 -4.39 1.50
CA GLY A 95 -11.23 -4.13 2.94
C GLY A 95 -9.86 -3.72 3.48
N GLY A 96 -8.80 -4.45 3.11
CA GLY A 96 -7.42 -4.09 3.45
C GLY A 96 -7.02 -2.72 2.88
N GLY A 97 -7.37 -2.44 1.61
CA GLY A 97 -7.16 -1.15 0.98
C GLY A 97 -7.91 -0.02 1.69
N LEU A 98 -9.15 -0.27 2.11
CA LEU A 98 -9.96 0.71 2.86
C LEU A 98 -9.33 1.03 4.23
N VAL A 99 -8.80 0.03 4.94
CA VAL A 99 -8.08 0.25 6.21
C VAL A 99 -6.88 1.17 6.00
N HIS A 100 -6.11 0.97 4.92
CA HIS A 100 -5.01 1.87 4.57
C HIS A 100 -5.52 3.28 4.26
N ALA A 101 -6.59 3.42 3.47
CA ALA A 101 -7.17 4.71 3.11
C ALA A 101 -7.66 5.48 4.34
N VAL A 102 -8.31 4.80 5.29
CA VAL A 102 -8.70 5.39 6.58
C VAL A 102 -7.47 5.86 7.35
N GLY A 103 -6.40 5.05 7.40
CA GLY A 103 -5.13 5.43 8.01
C GLY A 103 -4.57 6.73 7.43
N VAL A 104 -4.62 6.87 6.11
CA VAL A 104 -4.20 8.07 5.39
C VAL A 104 -5.01 9.29 5.78
N VAL A 105 -6.33 9.19 5.80
CA VAL A 105 -7.22 10.29 6.18
C VAL A 105 -6.90 10.75 7.61
N LEU A 106 -6.79 9.81 8.55
CA LEU A 106 -6.45 10.09 9.94
C LEU A 106 -5.07 10.72 10.09
N PHE A 107 -4.10 10.28 9.29
CA PHE A 107 -2.76 10.87 9.26
C PHE A 107 -2.76 12.32 8.80
N VAL A 108 -3.50 12.63 7.74
CA VAL A 108 -3.66 14.01 7.22
C VAL A 108 -4.40 14.89 8.23
N MET A 109 -5.43 14.34 8.87
CA MET A 109 -6.20 15.04 9.91
C MET A 109 -5.42 15.21 11.24
N ARG A 110 -4.30 14.49 11.40
CA ARG A 110 -3.52 14.41 12.65
C ARG A 110 -4.37 13.96 13.84
N ARG A 111 -5.24 12.97 13.63
CA ARG A 111 -6.16 12.42 14.64
C ARG A 111 -6.23 10.90 14.52
N PRO A 112 -6.60 10.18 15.59
CA PRO A 112 -6.84 10.66 16.96
C PRO A 112 -5.53 10.93 17.74
N VAL A 113 -5.63 11.67 18.83
CA VAL A 113 -4.56 11.79 19.85
C VAL A 113 -5.10 11.10 21.10
N LEU A 114 -4.78 9.83 21.28
CA LEU A 114 -5.35 8.99 22.35
C LEU A 114 -4.63 9.20 23.69
N ALA A 115 -3.30 9.31 23.64
CA ALA A 115 -2.48 9.60 24.82
C ALA A 115 -1.37 10.59 24.43
N PRO A 116 -1.51 11.88 24.76
CA PRO A 116 -0.51 12.90 24.41
C PRO A 116 0.89 12.53 24.91
N GLY A 117 1.87 12.55 24.00
CA GLY A 117 3.27 12.22 24.33
C GLY A 117 3.62 10.72 24.32
N VAL A 118 2.63 9.81 24.28
CA VAL A 118 2.86 8.35 24.29
C VAL A 118 2.25 7.67 23.08
N PHE A 119 0.98 7.97 22.74
CA PHE A 119 0.26 7.34 21.64
C PHE A 119 -0.54 8.39 20.87
N SER A 120 0.03 8.84 19.79
CA SER A 120 -0.52 9.86 18.90
C SER A 120 -1.17 9.28 17.65
N PHE A 121 -1.61 10.14 16.73
CA PHE A 121 -2.12 9.71 15.44
C PHE A 121 -1.10 8.91 14.62
N HIS A 122 0.20 9.16 14.80
CA HIS A 122 1.26 8.48 14.05
C HIS A 122 1.29 6.98 14.41
N GLU A 123 1.35 6.65 15.69
CA GLU A 123 1.33 5.27 16.19
C GLU A 123 0.03 4.57 15.81
N PHE A 124 -1.10 5.28 15.90
CA PHE A 124 -2.40 4.73 15.53
C PHE A 124 -2.46 4.38 14.04
N VAL A 125 -1.92 5.23 13.18
CA VAL A 125 -1.83 4.98 11.74
C VAL A 125 -0.94 3.77 11.44
N HIS A 126 0.16 3.58 12.15
CA HIS A 126 0.99 2.39 12.00
C HIS A 126 0.21 1.10 12.34
N VAL A 127 -0.64 1.11 13.36
CA VAL A 127 -1.52 -0.03 13.67
C VAL A 127 -2.47 -0.32 12.50
N LEU A 128 -3.07 0.71 11.90
CA LEU A 128 -3.94 0.54 10.72
C LEU A 128 -3.16 0.01 9.51
N VAL A 129 -1.98 0.53 9.24
CA VAL A 129 -1.11 0.04 8.16
C VAL A 129 -0.75 -1.43 8.37
N MET A 130 -0.35 -1.82 9.57
CA MET A 130 -0.06 -3.22 9.90
C MET A 130 -1.30 -4.11 9.73
N THR A 131 -2.47 -3.63 10.16
CA THR A 131 -3.74 -4.37 10.01
C THR A 131 -4.09 -4.58 8.54
N GLY A 132 -4.05 -3.54 7.72
CA GLY A 132 -4.30 -3.64 6.28
C GLY A 132 -3.30 -4.56 5.57
N THR A 133 -2.02 -4.48 5.94
CA THR A 133 -0.96 -5.37 5.43
C THR A 133 -1.19 -6.81 5.85
N ALA A 134 -1.61 -7.07 7.09
CA ALA A 134 -1.94 -8.42 7.55
C ALA A 134 -3.13 -9.02 6.81
N ILE A 135 -4.17 -8.22 6.51
CA ILE A 135 -5.30 -8.64 5.67
C ILE A 135 -4.81 -9.03 4.27
N HIS A 136 -4.00 -8.19 3.63
CA HIS A 136 -3.44 -8.48 2.30
C HIS A 136 -2.55 -9.73 2.33
N PHE A 137 -1.72 -9.90 3.36
CA PHE A 137 -0.88 -11.08 3.53
C PHE A 137 -1.73 -12.34 3.68
N HIS A 138 -2.80 -12.29 4.49
CA HIS A 138 -3.77 -13.39 4.63
C HIS A 138 -4.37 -13.77 3.26
N VAL A 139 -4.79 -12.79 2.47
CA VAL A 139 -5.34 -13.01 1.13
C VAL A 139 -4.30 -13.65 0.22
N ILE A 140 -3.07 -13.15 0.22
CA ILE A 140 -2.00 -13.71 -0.62
C ILE A 140 -1.79 -15.18 -0.31
N VAL A 141 -1.62 -15.53 0.96
CA VAL A 141 -1.29 -16.90 1.37
C VAL A 141 -2.45 -17.87 1.15
N ASN A 142 -3.68 -17.46 1.47
CA ASN A 142 -4.81 -18.38 1.51
C ASN A 142 -5.69 -18.37 0.25
N HIS A 143 -5.62 -17.32 -0.56
CA HIS A 143 -6.49 -17.18 -1.74
C HIS A 143 -5.71 -17.01 -3.05
N ILE A 144 -4.53 -16.35 -3.02
CA ILE A 144 -3.78 -16.07 -4.26
C ILE A 144 -2.76 -17.18 -4.57
N VAL A 145 -1.96 -17.59 -3.58
CA VAL A 145 -0.95 -18.66 -3.75
C VAL A 145 -1.57 -19.95 -4.22
N PRO A 146 -2.73 -20.43 -3.72
CA PRO A 146 -3.38 -21.64 -4.21
C PRO A 146 -3.81 -21.59 -5.68
N LEU A 147 -3.92 -20.40 -6.30
CA LEU A 147 -4.23 -20.28 -7.74
C LEU A 147 -3.05 -20.68 -8.64
N ALA A 148 -1.84 -20.74 -8.09
CA ALA A 148 -0.62 -21.08 -8.82
C ALA A 148 -0.26 -22.57 -8.74
N THR A 149 -0.93 -23.35 -7.87
CA THR A 149 -0.78 -24.80 -7.70
C THR A 149 -1.88 -25.56 -8.40
#